data_e194a54a6c0d2917d2e7204133efa07b
#
_entry.id   e194a54a6c0d2917d2e7204133efa07b
#
_cell.length_a   1.000
_cell.length_b   1.000
_cell.length_c   1.000
_cell.angle_alpha   90.00
_cell.angle_beta   90.00
_cell.angle_gamma   90.00
#
_symmetry.space_group_name_H-M   'P 1'
#
loop_
_entity.id
_entity.type
_entity.pdbx_description
1 polymer ?
#
loop_
_entity_poly.entity_id
_entity_poly.type
_entity_poly.pdbx_seq_one_letter_code
_entity_poly.pdbx_strand_id
1 'polypeptide(L)'
;MSINNNAPDLAVTHESLHLAKKIVIVDGMIGGGKNLLSSIVSGLPNIEMWLAKPEIEHVCALHHLGHITLDAAKTLINIWTDEEIYNQNMSRNTNFKPSDISSIFHAPRPLRYIKRLFKSPSEATETIKKEMPVLNIMTHVNTSYAEPLFEALGERLIYIRATRHPMSTYMLKHNRKWNERWTID
;
A
#
# COMPACT_ATOMS: atom_id res chain seq x y z
N MET A 1 -47.43 -5.70 -5.86
CA MET A 1 -46.81 -4.96 -4.73
C MET A 1 -45.58 -4.28 -5.27
N SER A 2 -45.68 -3.00 -5.59
CA SER A 2 -44.55 -2.19 -6.08
C SER A 2 -43.77 -1.70 -4.88
N ILE A 3 -42.51 -2.10 -4.81
CA ILE A 3 -41.58 -1.64 -3.80
C ILE A 3 -41.16 -0.20 -4.19
N ASN A 4 -41.57 0.74 -3.34
CA ASN A 4 -41.28 2.16 -3.49
C ASN A 4 -39.81 2.39 -3.12
N ASN A 5 -38.89 2.50 -4.11
CA ASN A 5 -37.45 2.79 -3.93
C ASN A 5 -37.21 4.28 -3.76
N ASN A 6 -37.85 4.92 -2.79
CA ASN A 6 -37.45 6.24 -2.34
C ASN A 6 -36.52 6.09 -1.11
N ALA A 7 -35.33 5.55 -1.31
CA ALA A 7 -34.25 5.81 -0.37
C ALA A 7 -33.87 7.30 -0.52
N PRO A 8 -33.81 8.08 0.57
CA PRO A 8 -33.34 9.46 0.48
C PRO A 8 -31.91 9.42 -0.05
N ASP A 9 -31.68 10.21 -1.10
CA ASP A 9 -30.34 10.50 -1.61
C ASP A 9 -29.59 11.20 -0.47
N LEU A 10 -28.98 10.40 0.39
CA LEU A 10 -28.00 10.85 1.36
C LEU A 10 -26.77 11.23 0.54
N ALA A 11 -26.85 12.37 -0.15
CA ALA A 11 -25.67 13.10 -0.59
C ALA A 11 -24.89 13.48 0.67
N VAL A 12 -24.23 12.48 1.24
CA VAL A 12 -23.16 12.72 2.18
C VAL A 12 -22.07 13.37 1.37
N THR A 13 -22.10 14.71 1.33
CA THR A 13 -20.95 15.54 0.94
C THR A 13 -19.85 15.32 1.98
N HIS A 14 -19.36 14.09 2.07
CA HIS A 14 -18.05 13.81 2.58
C HIS A 14 -17.08 14.34 1.51
N GLU A 15 -16.63 15.58 1.66
CA GLU A 15 -15.23 15.82 1.37
C GLU A 15 -14.48 14.77 2.18
N SER A 16 -14.16 13.67 1.52
CA SER A 16 -13.44 12.59 2.16
C SER A 16 -12.09 13.18 2.56
N LEU A 17 -11.96 13.51 3.82
CA LEU A 17 -10.73 13.98 4.44
C LEU A 17 -9.76 12.80 4.48
N HIS A 18 -9.35 12.34 3.28
CA HIS A 18 -8.34 11.32 3.19
C HIS A 18 -7.06 11.85 3.84
N LEU A 19 -6.58 11.12 4.83
CA LEU A 19 -5.31 11.41 5.49
C LEU A 19 -4.15 11.18 4.50
N ALA A 20 -4.20 10.08 3.74
CA ALA A 20 -3.23 9.77 2.70
C ALA A 20 -3.52 10.59 1.43
N LYS A 21 -2.93 11.77 1.31
CA LYS A 21 -3.11 12.68 0.16
C LYS A 21 -2.39 12.23 -1.10
N LYS A 22 -1.30 11.47 -0.98
CA LYS A 22 -0.57 10.86 -2.09
C LYS A 22 -0.12 9.47 -1.68
N ILE A 23 -0.26 8.53 -2.60
CA ILE A 23 0.07 7.12 -2.38
C ILE A 23 0.89 6.65 -3.58
N VAL A 24 2.07 6.10 -3.30
CA VAL A 24 2.87 5.37 -4.29
C VAL A 24 2.62 3.88 -4.10
N ILE A 25 2.25 3.19 -5.16
CA ILE A 25 2.20 1.73 -5.19
C ILE A 25 3.28 1.23 -6.14
N VAL A 26 4.19 0.42 -5.60
CA VAL A 26 5.21 -0.27 -6.38
C VAL A 26 4.78 -1.72 -6.55
N ASP A 27 4.30 -2.04 -7.76
CA ASP A 27 3.84 -3.38 -8.13
C ASP A 27 4.86 -4.11 -9.00
N GLY A 28 4.77 -5.42 -9.03
CA GLY A 28 5.57 -6.25 -9.93
C GLY A 28 5.69 -7.69 -9.51
N MET A 29 6.04 -8.53 -10.46
CA MET A 29 6.26 -9.96 -10.21
C MET A 29 7.41 -10.20 -9.22
N ILE A 30 7.34 -11.33 -8.54
CA ILE A 30 8.45 -11.84 -7.73
C ILE A 30 9.70 -11.97 -8.60
N GLY A 31 10.81 -11.38 -8.14
CA GLY A 31 12.06 -11.33 -8.91
C GLY A 31 12.17 -10.16 -9.89
N GLY A 32 11.13 -9.32 -10.02
CA GLY A 32 11.10 -8.15 -10.91
C GLY A 32 11.93 -6.95 -10.41
N GLY A 33 12.40 -6.97 -9.16
CA GLY A 33 13.19 -5.87 -8.59
C GLY A 33 12.39 -4.87 -7.76
N LYS A 34 11.11 -5.12 -7.52
CA LYS A 34 10.21 -4.19 -6.79
C LYS A 34 10.69 -3.82 -5.39
N ASN A 35 11.29 -4.75 -4.63
CA ASN A 35 11.80 -4.47 -3.29
C ASN A 35 12.91 -3.40 -3.32
N LEU A 36 13.82 -3.52 -4.29
CA LEU A 36 14.86 -2.51 -4.49
C LEU A 36 14.26 -1.16 -4.89
N LEU A 37 13.32 -1.19 -5.84
CA LEU A 37 12.63 0.02 -6.30
C LEU A 37 11.83 0.69 -5.18
N SER A 38 11.09 -0.09 -4.36
CA SER A 38 10.37 0.43 -3.20
C SER A 38 11.30 1.08 -2.18
N SER A 39 12.49 0.50 -1.96
CA SER A 39 13.51 1.07 -1.07
C SER A 39 14.07 2.38 -1.63
N ILE A 40 14.33 2.45 -2.94
CA ILE A 40 14.79 3.68 -3.61
C ILE A 40 13.72 4.77 -3.49
N VAL A 41 12.45 4.43 -3.74
CA VAL A 41 11.31 5.35 -3.62
C VAL A 41 11.19 5.87 -2.19
N SER A 42 11.35 5.03 -1.17
CA SER A 42 11.37 5.45 0.24
C SER A 42 12.51 6.42 0.56
N GLY A 43 13.56 6.46 -0.26
CA GLY A 43 14.68 7.39 -0.13
C GLY A 43 14.35 8.82 -0.54
N LEU A 44 13.28 9.02 -1.29
CA LEU A 44 12.88 10.34 -1.77
C LEU A 44 12.32 11.22 -0.63
N PRO A 45 12.40 12.55 -0.78
CA PRO A 45 11.84 13.46 0.22
C PRO A 45 10.36 13.21 0.45
N ASN A 46 9.94 13.26 1.71
CA ASN A 46 8.55 13.14 2.14
C ASN A 46 7.84 11.82 1.82
N ILE A 47 8.55 10.82 1.32
CA ILE A 47 7.97 9.48 1.13
C ILE A 47 8.27 8.65 2.38
N GLU A 48 7.24 7.93 2.83
CA GLU A 48 7.35 7.00 3.95
C GLU A 48 8.09 5.73 3.54
N MET A 49 8.62 5.03 4.54
CA MET A 49 9.20 3.71 4.32
C MET A 49 8.14 2.78 3.74
N TRP A 50 8.53 2.01 2.74
CA TRP A 50 7.61 1.07 2.09
C TRP A 50 7.13 -0.02 3.05
N LEU A 51 5.89 -0.43 2.88
CA LEU A 51 5.30 -1.56 3.56
C LEU A 51 4.60 -2.48 2.54
N ALA A 52 4.47 -3.75 2.87
CA ALA A 52 3.63 -4.68 2.13
C ALA A 52 2.23 -4.68 2.74
N LYS A 53 1.20 -4.53 1.91
CA LYS A 53 -0.21 -4.55 2.34
C LYS A 53 -0.98 -5.56 1.48
N PRO A 54 -0.86 -6.85 1.77
CA PRO A 54 -1.52 -7.90 0.98
C PRO A 54 -3.05 -7.79 0.97
N GLU A 55 -3.66 -7.16 1.98
CA GLU A 55 -5.11 -6.96 2.06
C GLU A 55 -5.63 -6.16 0.86
N ILE A 56 -4.86 -5.18 0.37
CA ILE A 56 -5.22 -4.40 -0.84
C ILE A 56 -5.24 -5.32 -2.07
N GLU A 57 -4.25 -6.22 -2.19
CA GLU A 57 -4.22 -7.19 -3.28
C GLU A 57 -5.41 -8.16 -3.20
N HIS A 58 -5.73 -8.64 -2.01
CA HIS A 58 -6.85 -9.54 -1.78
C HIS A 58 -8.18 -8.91 -2.16
N VAL A 59 -8.41 -7.66 -1.78
CA VAL A 59 -9.63 -6.93 -2.14
C VAL A 59 -9.75 -6.74 -3.64
N CYS A 60 -8.67 -6.37 -4.31
CA CYS A 60 -8.66 -6.25 -5.77
C CYS A 60 -8.97 -7.60 -6.44
N ALA A 61 -8.39 -8.70 -5.94
CA ALA A 61 -8.67 -10.03 -6.44
C ALA A 61 -10.12 -10.48 -6.18
N LEU A 62 -10.65 -10.22 -4.99
CA LEU A 62 -12.05 -10.53 -4.65
C LEU A 62 -13.04 -9.77 -5.52
N HIS A 63 -12.75 -8.50 -5.84
CA HIS A 63 -13.55 -7.74 -6.79
C HIS A 63 -13.49 -8.35 -8.20
N HIS A 64 -12.28 -8.65 -8.69
CA HIS A 64 -12.08 -9.27 -10.00
C HIS A 64 -12.83 -10.61 -10.15
N LEU A 65 -12.90 -11.38 -9.06
CA LEU A 65 -13.65 -12.64 -9.00
C LEU A 65 -15.17 -12.47 -8.78
N GLY A 66 -15.66 -11.23 -8.66
CA GLY A 66 -17.07 -10.93 -8.45
C GLY A 66 -17.61 -11.23 -7.04
N HIS A 67 -16.73 -11.41 -6.05
CA HIS A 67 -17.12 -11.68 -4.67
C HIS A 67 -17.49 -10.44 -3.87
N ILE A 68 -17.00 -9.27 -4.28
CA ILE A 68 -17.34 -7.98 -3.66
C ILE A 68 -17.64 -6.94 -4.74
N THR A 69 -18.45 -5.93 -4.39
CA THR A 69 -18.74 -4.80 -5.29
C THR A 69 -17.56 -3.86 -5.40
N LEU A 70 -17.50 -3.08 -6.49
CA LEU A 70 -16.49 -2.05 -6.67
C LEU A 70 -16.52 -1.02 -5.52
N ASP A 71 -17.70 -0.60 -5.08
CA ASP A 71 -17.85 0.38 -4.00
C ASP A 71 -17.33 -0.16 -2.65
N ALA A 72 -17.57 -1.44 -2.35
CA ALA A 72 -17.01 -2.09 -1.18
C ALA A 72 -15.47 -2.13 -1.24
N ALA A 73 -14.91 -2.49 -2.40
CA ALA A 73 -13.48 -2.53 -2.62
C ALA A 73 -12.85 -1.13 -2.46
N LYS A 74 -13.44 -0.09 -3.08
CA LYS A 74 -13.01 1.31 -2.96
C LYS A 74 -13.02 1.78 -1.51
N THR A 75 -14.08 1.48 -0.78
CA THR A 75 -14.22 1.86 0.63
C THR A 75 -13.12 1.25 1.47
N LEU A 76 -12.85 -0.05 1.33
CA LEU A 76 -11.80 -0.75 2.07
C LEU A 76 -10.41 -0.21 1.73
N ILE A 77 -10.11 0.05 0.46
CA ILE A 77 -8.82 0.62 0.03
C ILE A 77 -8.60 1.99 0.66
N ASN A 78 -9.62 2.85 0.68
CA ASN A 78 -9.53 4.17 1.28
C ASN A 78 -9.32 4.11 2.79
N ILE A 79 -10.07 3.25 3.50
CA ILE A 79 -9.91 3.05 4.95
C ILE A 79 -8.47 2.59 5.25
N TRP A 80 -7.99 1.57 4.55
CA TRP A 80 -6.66 1.02 4.84
C TRP A 80 -5.51 1.96 4.49
N THR A 81 -5.63 2.75 3.42
CA THR A 81 -4.59 3.73 3.10
C THR A 81 -4.53 4.86 4.14
N ASP A 82 -5.66 5.29 4.66
CA ASP A 82 -5.72 6.30 5.71
C ASP A 82 -5.26 5.73 7.07
N GLU A 83 -5.62 4.48 7.38
CA GLU A 83 -5.13 3.78 8.56
C GLU A 83 -3.60 3.60 8.51
N GLU A 84 -3.06 3.19 7.37
CA GLU A 84 -1.62 2.96 7.24
C GLU A 84 -0.79 4.23 7.40
N ILE A 85 -1.17 5.34 6.76
CA ILE A 85 -0.44 6.59 6.93
C ILE A 85 -0.49 7.08 8.38
N TYR A 86 -1.62 6.88 9.06
CA TYR A 86 -1.77 7.18 10.48
C TYR A 86 -0.87 6.28 11.33
N ASN A 87 -0.92 4.97 11.12
CA ASN A 87 -0.13 3.99 11.86
C ASN A 87 1.38 4.19 11.67
N GLN A 88 1.82 4.53 10.45
CA GLN A 88 3.23 4.88 10.19
C GLN A 88 3.65 6.15 10.93
N ASN A 89 2.77 7.16 11.04
CA ASN A 89 3.05 8.37 11.81
C ASN A 89 3.05 8.16 13.32
N MET A 90 2.50 7.05 13.79
CA MET A 90 2.56 6.57 15.18
C MET A 90 3.62 5.49 15.38
N SER A 91 4.34 5.09 14.33
CA SER A 91 5.26 3.94 14.31
C SER A 91 4.64 2.61 14.81
N ARG A 92 3.32 2.41 14.62
CA ARG A 92 2.62 1.20 15.05
C ARG A 92 2.87 0.00 14.13
N ASN A 93 2.88 0.22 12.80
CA ASN A 93 3.13 -0.81 11.79
C ASN A 93 4.57 -0.75 11.25
N THR A 94 5.49 -0.33 12.07
CA THR A 94 6.87 -0.13 11.68
C THR A 94 7.73 -1.32 12.11
N ASN A 95 8.53 -1.84 11.17
CA ASN A 95 9.41 -2.97 11.45
C ASN A 95 10.71 -2.49 12.12
N PHE A 96 10.90 -2.90 13.38
CA PHE A 96 12.10 -2.62 14.17
C PHE A 96 13.12 -3.76 14.18
N LYS A 97 12.91 -4.83 13.39
CA LYS A 97 13.84 -5.96 13.36
C LYS A 97 15.03 -5.67 12.44
N PRO A 98 16.27 -5.50 12.95
CA PRO A 98 17.40 -5.01 12.17
C PRO A 98 17.80 -5.89 10.97
N SER A 99 17.50 -7.20 11.04
CA SER A 99 17.82 -8.16 9.97
C SER A 99 16.94 -8.04 8.73
N ASP A 100 15.80 -7.36 8.85
CA ASP A 100 14.80 -7.32 7.78
C ASP A 100 15.04 -6.10 6.88
N ILE A 101 14.95 -6.30 5.57
CA ILE A 101 15.13 -5.20 4.59
C ILE A 101 14.05 -4.11 4.69
N SER A 102 12.91 -4.42 5.31
CA SER A 102 11.84 -3.47 5.60
C SER A 102 11.99 -2.79 6.97
N SER A 103 13.12 -2.98 7.64
CA SER A 103 13.37 -2.37 8.94
C SER A 103 13.66 -0.89 8.85
N ILE A 104 13.25 -0.12 9.87
CA ILE A 104 13.59 1.31 9.99
C ILE A 104 15.09 1.56 9.96
N PHE A 105 15.93 0.59 10.38
CA PHE A 105 17.37 0.72 10.37
C PHE A 105 17.96 0.80 8.94
N HIS A 106 17.19 0.38 7.94
CA HIS A 106 17.49 0.55 6.52
C HIS A 106 16.80 1.79 5.90
N ALA A 107 15.98 2.49 6.68
CA ALA A 107 15.34 3.72 6.23
C ALA A 107 16.34 4.88 6.18
N PRO A 108 16.19 5.85 5.26
CA PRO A 108 17.08 7.03 5.18
C PRO A 108 17.06 7.90 6.45
N ARG A 109 15.99 7.82 7.24
CA ARG A 109 15.77 8.64 8.45
C ARG A 109 15.23 7.81 9.62
N PRO A 110 15.99 6.85 10.16
CA PRO A 110 15.50 5.93 11.19
C PRO A 110 15.03 6.62 12.46
N LEU A 111 15.71 7.70 12.88
CA LEU A 111 15.36 8.47 14.07
C LEU A 111 13.97 9.12 13.99
N ARG A 112 13.45 9.36 12.78
CA ARG A 112 12.09 9.89 12.59
C ARG A 112 11.05 8.90 13.13
N TYR A 113 11.21 7.63 12.85
CA TYR A 113 10.32 6.56 13.31
C TYR A 113 10.43 6.31 14.81
N ILE A 114 11.63 6.40 15.37
CA ILE A 114 11.84 6.27 16.82
C ILE A 114 11.14 7.42 17.55
N LYS A 115 11.27 8.66 17.08
CA LYS A 115 10.59 9.83 17.68
C LYS A 115 9.07 9.71 17.60
N ARG A 116 8.53 9.08 16.57
CA ARG A 116 7.09 8.88 16.38
C ARG A 116 6.46 7.93 17.39
N LEU A 117 7.24 7.04 18.03
CA LEU A 117 6.76 6.17 19.11
C LEU A 117 6.20 6.94 20.32
N PHE A 118 6.67 8.17 20.50
CA PHE A 118 6.29 9.04 21.64
C PHE A 118 5.26 10.08 21.28
N LYS A 119 4.75 10.08 20.04
CA LYS A 119 3.71 11.02 19.61
C LYS A 119 2.33 10.63 20.15
N SER A 120 1.57 11.64 20.50
CA SER A 120 0.13 11.48 20.76
C SER A 120 -0.67 11.35 19.45
N PRO A 121 -1.88 10.77 19.48
CA PRO A 121 -2.75 10.65 18.31
C PRO A 121 -3.06 12.00 17.63
N SER A 122 -3.27 13.07 18.39
CA SER A 122 -3.52 14.42 17.87
C SER A 122 -2.30 14.98 17.13
N GLU A 123 -1.10 14.87 17.73
CA GLU A 123 0.15 15.30 17.09
C GLU A 123 0.43 14.53 15.78
N ALA A 124 0.11 13.24 15.73
CA ALA A 124 0.27 12.44 14.51
C ALA A 124 -0.65 12.97 13.40
N THR A 125 -1.93 13.21 13.71
CA THR A 125 -2.90 13.72 12.75
C THR A 125 -2.52 15.12 12.24
N GLU A 126 -2.09 16.01 13.12
CA GLU A 126 -1.62 17.35 12.74
C GLU A 126 -0.37 17.28 11.87
N THR A 127 0.57 16.39 12.21
CA THR A 127 1.77 16.16 11.39
C THR A 127 1.41 15.70 9.99
N ILE A 128 0.47 14.73 9.85
CA ILE A 128 0.03 14.24 8.54
C ILE A 128 -0.59 15.38 7.72
N LYS A 129 -1.46 16.17 8.33
CA LYS A 129 -2.11 17.31 7.65
C LYS A 129 -1.10 18.36 7.19
N LYS A 130 -0.09 18.65 8.01
CA LYS A 130 0.94 19.66 7.75
C LYS A 130 1.99 19.19 6.73
N GLU A 131 2.53 18.01 6.94
CA GLU A 131 3.65 17.48 6.14
C GLU A 131 3.19 16.78 4.89
N MET A 132 1.93 16.31 4.86
CA MET A 132 1.33 15.52 3.76
C MET A 132 2.26 14.39 3.27
N PRO A 133 2.69 13.49 4.18
CA PRO A 133 3.61 12.44 3.80
C PRO A 133 3.00 11.52 2.74
N VAL A 134 3.85 11.01 1.86
CA VAL A 134 3.44 10.10 0.78
C VAL A 134 3.54 8.67 1.29
N LEU A 135 2.42 7.95 1.28
CA LEU A 135 2.37 6.54 1.63
C LEU A 135 3.02 5.70 0.52
N ASN A 136 3.90 4.77 0.87
CA ASN A 136 4.58 3.89 -0.07
C ASN A 136 4.22 2.42 0.20
N ILE A 137 3.46 1.82 -0.70
CA ILE A 137 2.97 0.44 -0.58
C ILE A 137 3.60 -0.41 -1.68
N MET A 138 4.07 -1.59 -1.31
CA MET A 138 4.55 -2.60 -2.25
C MET A 138 3.49 -3.69 -2.41
N THR A 139 3.15 -4.02 -3.66
CA THR A 139 2.22 -5.09 -4.02
C THR A 139 2.87 -6.14 -4.92
N HIS A 140 2.15 -7.27 -5.12
CA HIS A 140 2.60 -8.38 -5.97
C HIS A 140 1.56 -8.63 -7.07
N VAL A 141 1.94 -8.49 -8.34
CA VAL A 141 1.09 -8.88 -9.49
C VAL A 141 -0.34 -8.30 -9.47
N ASN A 142 -0.51 -7.12 -8.85
CA ASN A 142 -1.83 -6.51 -8.73
C ASN A 142 -2.33 -5.86 -10.03
N THR A 143 -1.44 -5.61 -10.98
CA THR A 143 -1.73 -4.90 -12.24
C THR A 143 -2.89 -5.49 -13.04
N SER A 144 -3.09 -6.82 -12.99
CA SER A 144 -4.14 -7.50 -13.77
C SER A 144 -5.55 -7.27 -13.25
N TYR A 145 -5.70 -6.82 -12.01
CA TYR A 145 -6.98 -6.59 -11.31
C TYR A 145 -6.97 -5.33 -10.46
N ALA A 146 -6.15 -4.34 -10.85
CA ALA A 146 -5.95 -3.11 -10.10
C ALA A 146 -7.06 -2.06 -10.27
N GLU A 147 -8.13 -2.35 -11.03
CA GLU A 147 -9.25 -1.43 -11.25
C GLU A 147 -9.73 -0.74 -9.95
N PRO A 148 -10.01 -1.48 -8.85
CA PRO A 148 -10.45 -0.83 -7.61
C PRO A 148 -9.46 0.17 -7.03
N LEU A 149 -8.15 -0.03 -7.25
CA LEU A 149 -7.12 0.91 -6.83
C LEU A 149 -7.20 2.24 -7.58
N PHE A 150 -7.31 2.16 -8.91
CA PHE A 150 -7.42 3.36 -9.74
C PHE A 150 -8.69 4.14 -9.43
N GLU A 151 -9.80 3.42 -9.27
CA GLU A 151 -11.09 4.00 -8.93
C GLU A 151 -11.17 4.59 -7.51
N ALA A 152 -10.52 3.95 -6.52
CA ALA A 152 -10.50 4.42 -5.14
C ALA A 152 -9.59 5.61 -4.93
N LEU A 153 -8.42 5.58 -5.56
CA LEU A 153 -7.34 6.52 -5.25
C LEU A 153 -7.24 7.67 -6.26
N GLY A 154 -7.70 7.48 -7.51
CA GLY A 154 -7.72 8.51 -8.54
C GLY A 154 -6.40 9.28 -8.64
N GLU A 155 -6.46 10.60 -8.60
CA GLU A 155 -5.29 11.49 -8.70
C GLU A 155 -4.31 11.40 -7.51
N ARG A 156 -4.68 10.70 -6.44
CA ARG A 156 -3.78 10.46 -5.30
C ARG A 156 -2.78 9.35 -5.57
N LEU A 157 -3.05 8.51 -6.58
CA LEU A 157 -2.28 7.32 -6.90
C LEU A 157 -1.10 7.64 -7.83
N ILE A 158 0.08 7.19 -7.44
CA ILE A 158 1.24 7.06 -8.30
C ILE A 158 1.54 5.56 -8.40
N TYR A 159 1.23 4.96 -9.56
CA TYR A 159 1.39 3.52 -9.76
C TYR A 159 2.67 3.24 -10.55
N ILE A 160 3.60 2.51 -9.94
CA ILE A 160 4.89 2.16 -10.53
C ILE A 160 4.93 0.64 -10.72
N ARG A 161 5.03 0.19 -11.96
CA ARG A 161 5.17 -1.23 -12.26
C ARG A 161 6.63 -1.59 -12.53
N ALA A 162 7.21 -2.42 -11.66
CA ALA A 162 8.53 -2.99 -11.86
C ALA A 162 8.43 -4.19 -12.82
N THR A 163 9.04 -4.06 -13.99
CA THR A 163 9.10 -5.13 -14.99
C THR A 163 10.52 -5.58 -15.22
N ARG A 164 10.69 -6.85 -15.55
CA ARG A 164 11.97 -7.44 -15.90
C ARG A 164 11.77 -8.41 -17.06
N HIS A 165 12.79 -8.57 -17.88
CA HIS A 165 12.74 -9.54 -18.98
C HIS A 165 12.44 -10.94 -18.43
N PRO A 166 11.48 -11.69 -19.03
CA PRO A 166 11.03 -13.00 -18.51
C PRO A 166 12.17 -14.01 -18.30
N MET A 167 13.12 -14.08 -19.23
CA MET A 167 14.28 -14.97 -19.11
C MET A 167 15.15 -14.62 -17.89
N SER A 168 15.37 -13.33 -17.62
CA SER A 168 16.11 -12.90 -16.43
C SER A 168 15.39 -13.27 -15.14
N THR A 169 14.06 -13.22 -15.12
CA THR A 169 13.24 -13.64 -13.97
C THR A 169 13.28 -15.15 -13.79
N TYR A 170 13.20 -15.91 -14.89
CA TYR A 170 13.32 -17.36 -14.88
C TYR A 170 14.67 -17.82 -14.33
N MET A 171 15.78 -17.26 -14.85
CA MET A 171 17.14 -17.58 -14.42
C MET A 171 17.35 -17.28 -12.93
N LEU A 172 16.80 -16.17 -12.43
CA LEU A 172 16.86 -15.82 -11.00
C LEU A 172 16.13 -16.84 -10.11
N LYS A 173 14.94 -17.29 -10.55
CA LYS A 173 14.17 -18.30 -9.81
C LYS A 173 14.93 -19.63 -9.79
N HIS A 174 15.48 -20.03 -10.94
CA HIS A 174 16.23 -21.28 -11.07
C HIS A 174 17.49 -21.26 -10.19
N ASN A 175 18.32 -20.21 -10.28
CA ASN A 175 19.54 -20.08 -9.51
C ASN A 175 19.31 -19.95 -7.99
N ARG A 176 18.16 -19.44 -7.56
CA ARG A 176 17.82 -19.32 -6.13
C ARG A 176 17.11 -20.55 -5.57
N LYS A 177 16.96 -21.61 -6.36
CA LYS A 177 16.25 -22.82 -5.96
C LYS A 177 14.86 -22.53 -5.33
N TRP A 178 14.16 -21.53 -5.82
CA TRP A 178 12.89 -21.10 -5.25
C TRP A 178 11.82 -22.18 -5.36
N ASN A 179 11.91 -23.06 -6.37
CA ASN A 179 10.99 -24.18 -6.53
C ASN A 179 11.13 -25.21 -5.39
N GLU A 180 12.32 -25.35 -4.79
CA GLU A 180 12.55 -26.28 -3.69
C GLU A 180 11.99 -25.78 -2.34
N ARG A 181 11.74 -24.46 -2.21
CA ARG A 181 11.21 -23.85 -0.97
C ARG A 181 9.69 -23.90 -0.88
N TRP A 182 8.99 -24.19 -1.97
CA TRP A 182 7.53 -24.15 -2.06
C TRP A 182 6.92 -25.50 -2.47
N THR A 183 7.71 -26.58 -2.58
CA THR A 183 7.17 -27.93 -2.60
C THR A 183 6.62 -28.24 -1.23
N ILE A 184 5.30 -28.25 -1.13
CA ILE A 184 4.58 -28.83 -0.02
C ILE A 184 4.71 -30.34 -0.21
N ASP A 185 5.45 -31.02 0.69
CA ASP A 185 5.46 -32.48 0.80
C ASP A 185 4.09 -33.00 1.20
#